data_3a619d03db887e5794a97526920a698f
#
_entry.id   3a619d03db887e5794a97526920a698f
#
_cell.length_a   1.000
_cell.length_b   1.000
_cell.length_c   1.000
_cell.angle_alpha   90.00
_cell.angle_beta   90.00
_cell.angle_gamma   90.00
#
_symmetry.space_group_name_H-M   'P 1'
#
loop_
_entity.id
_entity.type
_entity.pdbx_description
1 polymer ?
#
loop_
_entity_poly.entity_id
_entity_poly.type
_entity_poly.pdbx_seq_one_letter_code
_entity_poly.pdbx_strand_id
1 'polypeptide(L)'
;MKEARYFYVPNAAVETALPAEEAVHATRVLRLKEGDELFLMDGEGYFYQAEVTLATAKKCLYAIRQTLKQETCWRGKIHLAIAPTKDMGRMEWMAEKATEIGFDEISFLDCKFSERKTLRTDRIEKIIISAVKQSRKGWKPTVNEMSPFHHFIENCSNHGRKYICHCYPEIARTDFFTAISNDESSLSGEDITVLVGPEGDFSIDEVRYALARSEERRVGKECASM
;
A
#
# COMPACT_ATOMS: atom_id res chain seq x y z
N MET A 1 -0.15 -26.88 -17.97
CA MET A 1 -0.36 -25.44 -18.16
C MET A 1 0.88 -24.76 -17.60
N LYS A 2 1.62 -23.96 -18.38
CA LYS A 2 2.74 -23.16 -17.82
C LYS A 2 2.11 -22.10 -16.90
N GLU A 3 2.67 -21.95 -15.71
CA GLU A 3 2.21 -20.93 -14.75
C GLU A 3 2.46 -19.53 -15.32
N ALA A 4 1.48 -18.62 -15.22
CA ALA A 4 1.59 -17.27 -15.71
C ALA A 4 2.66 -16.51 -14.89
N ARG A 5 3.62 -15.88 -15.56
CA ARG A 5 4.80 -15.23 -14.98
C ARG A 5 4.62 -13.73 -15.02
N TYR A 6 4.46 -13.11 -13.84
CA TYR A 6 4.19 -11.69 -13.68
C TYR A 6 5.45 -10.92 -13.27
N PHE A 7 5.68 -9.79 -13.94
CA PHE A 7 6.81 -8.89 -13.70
C PHE A 7 6.30 -7.48 -13.46
N TYR A 8 6.85 -6.81 -12.47
CA TYR A 8 6.53 -5.41 -12.23
C TYR A 8 7.43 -4.52 -13.11
N VAL A 9 6.81 -3.75 -13.99
CA VAL A 9 7.50 -2.88 -14.94
C VAL A 9 6.79 -1.53 -14.97
N PRO A 10 7.21 -0.55 -14.14
CA PRO A 10 6.73 0.82 -14.27
C PRO A 10 6.92 1.29 -15.71
N ASN A 11 5.97 2.00 -16.28
CA ASN A 11 5.99 2.45 -17.67
C ASN A 11 6.07 1.32 -18.72
N ALA A 12 5.53 0.14 -18.42
CA ALA A 12 5.57 -1.02 -19.34
C ALA A 12 5.11 -0.69 -20.77
N ALA A 13 4.16 0.26 -20.92
CA ALA A 13 3.61 0.67 -22.22
C ALA A 13 4.66 1.32 -23.15
N VAL A 14 5.71 1.94 -22.61
CA VAL A 14 6.74 2.66 -23.39
C VAL A 14 8.11 1.97 -23.35
N GLU A 15 8.34 1.16 -22.31
CA GLU A 15 9.58 0.39 -22.18
C GLU A 15 9.54 -0.86 -23.07
N THR A 16 10.73 -1.33 -23.46
CA THR A 16 10.89 -2.56 -24.26
C THR A 16 11.74 -3.60 -23.57
N ALA A 17 12.21 -3.31 -22.36
CA ALA A 17 13.09 -4.17 -21.58
C ALA A 17 12.59 -4.29 -20.14
N LEU A 18 12.72 -5.48 -19.55
CA LEU A 18 12.50 -5.68 -18.13
C LEU A 18 13.53 -4.88 -17.31
N PRO A 19 13.16 -4.31 -16.15
CA PRO A 19 14.11 -3.79 -15.16
C PRO A 19 15.20 -4.79 -14.83
N ALA A 20 16.39 -4.34 -14.48
CA ALA A 20 17.57 -5.21 -14.34
C ALA A 20 17.35 -6.40 -13.38
N GLU A 21 16.70 -6.15 -12.22
CA GLU A 21 16.40 -7.22 -11.25
C GLU A 21 15.39 -8.23 -11.82
N GLU A 22 14.36 -7.76 -12.52
CA GLU A 22 13.35 -8.60 -13.17
C GLU A 22 13.94 -9.37 -14.36
N ALA A 23 14.84 -8.76 -15.13
CA ALA A 23 15.52 -9.43 -16.23
C ALA A 23 16.39 -10.60 -15.75
N VAL A 24 17.11 -10.43 -14.64
CA VAL A 24 17.89 -11.50 -14.01
C VAL A 24 16.95 -12.61 -13.51
N HIS A 25 15.84 -12.26 -12.87
CA HIS A 25 14.84 -13.25 -12.43
C HIS A 25 14.26 -14.02 -13.62
N ALA A 26 13.85 -13.32 -14.68
CA ALA A 26 13.30 -13.90 -15.89
C ALA A 26 14.26 -14.91 -16.56
N THR A 27 15.54 -14.51 -16.71
CA THR A 27 16.49 -15.29 -17.49
C THR A 27 17.22 -16.38 -16.70
N ARG A 28 17.60 -16.10 -15.44
CA ARG A 28 18.37 -17.06 -14.63
C ARG A 28 17.49 -17.99 -13.78
N VAL A 29 16.41 -17.47 -13.20
CA VAL A 29 15.53 -18.27 -12.33
C VAL A 29 14.46 -18.96 -13.16
N LEU A 30 13.69 -18.19 -13.93
CA LEU A 30 12.57 -18.73 -14.72
C LEU A 30 13.03 -19.28 -16.08
N ARG A 31 14.25 -18.98 -16.49
CA ARG A 31 14.88 -19.47 -17.74
C ARG A 31 14.05 -19.20 -18.98
N LEU A 32 13.48 -17.99 -19.06
CA LEU A 32 12.73 -17.53 -20.21
C LEU A 32 13.61 -17.45 -21.43
N LYS A 33 13.04 -17.78 -22.58
CA LYS A 33 13.67 -17.75 -23.90
C LYS A 33 12.86 -16.88 -24.83
N GLU A 34 13.46 -16.52 -25.95
CA GLU A 34 12.76 -15.87 -27.06
C GLU A 34 11.52 -16.67 -27.47
N GLY A 35 10.41 -15.98 -27.67
CA GLY A 35 9.09 -16.56 -27.93
C GLY A 35 8.30 -17.00 -26.69
N ASP A 36 8.89 -16.96 -25.48
CA ASP A 36 8.12 -17.27 -24.27
C ASP A 36 7.18 -16.10 -23.91
N GLU A 37 5.99 -16.48 -23.43
CA GLU A 37 4.98 -15.54 -22.94
C GLU A 37 5.31 -15.07 -21.51
N LEU A 38 5.04 -13.78 -21.24
CA LEU A 38 5.12 -13.18 -19.92
C LEU A 38 4.04 -12.12 -19.75
N PHE A 39 3.72 -11.80 -18.50
CA PHE A 39 2.78 -10.75 -18.13
C PHE A 39 3.50 -9.64 -17.39
N LEU A 40 3.24 -8.40 -17.80
CA LEU A 40 3.76 -7.21 -17.12
C LEU A 40 2.62 -6.54 -16.38
N MET A 41 2.94 -5.89 -15.27
CA MET A 41 2.06 -5.01 -14.51
C MET A 41 2.78 -3.70 -14.25
N ASP A 42 2.11 -2.58 -14.52
CA ASP A 42 2.68 -1.25 -14.31
C ASP A 42 2.44 -0.70 -12.88
N GLY A 43 1.47 -1.26 -12.18
CA GLY A 43 1.03 -0.77 -10.88
C GLY A 43 0.06 0.42 -10.98
N GLU A 44 -0.35 0.79 -12.18
CA GLU A 44 -1.27 1.89 -12.49
C GLU A 44 -2.60 1.41 -13.10
N GLY A 45 -2.88 0.12 -12.97
CA GLY A 45 -4.13 -0.51 -13.41
C GLY A 45 -4.07 -1.19 -14.75
N TYR A 46 -2.89 -1.49 -15.29
CA TYR A 46 -2.79 -2.26 -16.52
C TYR A 46 -1.93 -3.50 -16.37
N PHE A 47 -2.40 -4.57 -17.00
CA PHE A 47 -1.60 -5.73 -17.32
C PHE A 47 -1.30 -5.74 -18.82
N TYR A 48 -0.12 -6.24 -19.15
CA TYR A 48 0.30 -6.41 -20.52
C TYR A 48 0.72 -7.85 -20.76
N GLN A 49 0.03 -8.50 -21.67
CA GLN A 49 0.49 -9.77 -22.21
C GLN A 49 1.59 -9.48 -23.23
N ALA A 50 2.76 -10.03 -23.03
CA ALA A 50 3.93 -9.77 -23.84
C ALA A 50 4.66 -11.06 -24.19
N GLU A 51 5.53 -10.97 -25.18
CA GLU A 51 6.38 -12.06 -25.65
C GLU A 51 7.83 -11.62 -25.56
N VAL A 52 8.70 -12.51 -25.08
CA VAL A 52 10.15 -12.29 -25.04
C VAL A 52 10.72 -12.21 -26.46
N THR A 53 11.35 -11.09 -26.80
CA THR A 53 12.01 -10.90 -28.10
C THR A 53 13.53 -11.14 -28.05
N LEU A 54 14.13 -11.02 -26.87
CA LEU A 54 15.54 -11.33 -26.63
C LEU A 54 15.74 -11.68 -25.15
N ALA A 55 16.39 -12.79 -24.88
CA ALA A 55 16.78 -13.20 -23.53
C ALA A 55 18.29 -13.41 -23.44
N THR A 56 18.99 -12.61 -22.64
CA THR A 56 20.40 -12.75 -22.32
C THR A 56 20.63 -12.82 -20.83
N ALA A 57 21.80 -13.11 -20.34
CA ALA A 57 22.11 -13.20 -18.90
C ALA A 57 21.84 -11.88 -18.13
N LYS A 58 21.76 -10.74 -18.81
CA LYS A 58 21.60 -9.42 -18.21
C LYS A 58 20.39 -8.62 -18.72
N LYS A 59 19.81 -9.01 -19.84
CA LYS A 59 18.70 -8.28 -20.48
C LYS A 59 17.62 -9.26 -20.92
N CYS A 60 16.38 -8.86 -20.73
CA CYS A 60 15.21 -9.51 -21.27
C CYS A 60 14.36 -8.44 -21.96
N LEU A 61 14.31 -8.48 -23.28
CA LEU A 61 13.47 -7.59 -24.08
C LEU A 61 12.14 -8.27 -24.36
N TYR A 62 11.10 -7.44 -24.51
CA TYR A 62 9.75 -7.93 -24.78
C TYR A 62 9.02 -7.07 -25.81
N ALA A 63 7.99 -7.64 -26.40
CA ALA A 63 7.02 -6.93 -27.22
C ALA A 63 5.62 -7.18 -26.65
N ILE A 64 4.88 -6.10 -26.40
CA ILE A 64 3.49 -6.18 -25.93
C ILE A 64 2.61 -6.71 -27.05
N ARG A 65 1.77 -7.70 -26.74
CA ARG A 65 0.80 -8.30 -27.63
C ARG A 65 -0.62 -7.81 -27.33
N GLN A 66 -0.93 -7.61 -26.03
CA GLN A 66 -2.23 -7.17 -25.59
C GLN A 66 -2.12 -6.33 -24.31
N THR A 67 -2.94 -5.28 -24.22
CA THR A 67 -3.10 -4.45 -23.02
C THR A 67 -4.44 -4.77 -22.35
N LEU A 68 -4.43 -5.02 -21.05
CA LEU A 68 -5.59 -5.43 -20.27
C LEU A 68 -5.78 -4.44 -19.13
N LYS A 69 -6.77 -3.55 -19.25
CA LYS A 69 -7.12 -2.62 -18.17
C LYS A 69 -7.77 -3.36 -17.00
N GLN A 70 -7.38 -3.01 -15.80
CA GLN A 70 -7.91 -3.55 -14.54
C GLN A 70 -8.84 -2.51 -13.89
N GLU A 71 -9.98 -2.96 -13.46
CA GLU A 71 -10.90 -2.16 -12.65
C GLU A 71 -10.38 -2.06 -11.21
N THR A 72 -10.69 -0.95 -10.52
CA THR A 72 -10.45 -0.83 -9.08
C THR A 72 -11.40 -1.72 -8.31
N CYS A 73 -10.94 -2.36 -7.23
CA CYS A 73 -11.76 -3.27 -6.42
C CYS A 73 -12.80 -2.53 -5.56
N TRP A 74 -12.57 -1.24 -5.31
CA TRP A 74 -13.46 -0.36 -4.52
C TRP A 74 -13.45 1.05 -5.08
N ARG A 75 -14.39 1.86 -4.63
CA ARG A 75 -14.45 3.29 -4.92
C ARG A 75 -13.75 4.06 -3.80
N GLY A 76 -13.22 5.26 -4.11
CA GLY A 76 -12.43 6.05 -3.17
C GLY A 76 -11.05 5.43 -2.91
N LYS A 77 -10.31 5.98 -1.95
CA LYS A 77 -8.97 5.53 -1.56
C LYS A 77 -8.93 5.08 -0.11
N ILE A 78 -8.21 4.02 0.16
CA ILE A 78 -7.90 3.55 1.51
C ILE A 78 -6.45 3.93 1.83
N HIS A 79 -6.28 4.86 2.77
CA HIS A 79 -4.99 5.34 3.24
C HIS A 79 -4.70 4.85 4.65
N LEU A 80 -3.60 4.13 4.83
CA LEU A 80 -3.10 3.68 6.13
C LEU A 80 -2.00 4.63 6.60
N ALA A 81 -2.23 5.36 7.69
CA ALA A 81 -1.24 6.21 8.33
C ALA A 81 -0.79 5.55 9.65
N ILE A 82 0.40 4.95 9.68
CA ILE A 82 0.82 4.07 10.77
C ILE A 82 2.16 4.49 11.37
N ALA A 83 2.23 4.56 12.70
CA ALA A 83 3.51 4.67 13.39
C ALA A 83 4.24 3.31 13.34
N PRO A 84 5.48 3.26 12.80
CA PRO A 84 6.20 2.00 12.69
C PRO A 84 6.52 1.41 14.05
N THR A 85 6.33 0.10 14.18
CA THR A 85 6.76 -0.65 15.36
C THR A 85 8.29 -0.76 15.43
N LYS A 86 8.81 -1.08 16.61
CA LYS A 86 10.24 -1.36 16.81
C LYS A 86 10.73 -2.50 15.91
N ASP A 87 9.92 -3.54 15.79
CA ASP A 87 10.22 -4.71 14.95
C ASP A 87 9.82 -4.47 13.48
N MET A 88 10.82 -4.28 12.63
CA MET A 88 10.61 -4.12 11.20
C MET A 88 10.01 -5.34 10.52
N GLY A 89 10.24 -6.54 11.02
CA GLY A 89 9.63 -7.76 10.48
C GLY A 89 8.11 -7.72 10.55
N ARG A 90 7.55 -7.13 11.60
CA ARG A 90 6.10 -6.90 11.73
C ARG A 90 5.59 -5.88 10.71
N MET A 91 6.36 -4.81 10.48
CA MET A 91 6.00 -3.80 9.47
C MET A 91 6.03 -4.37 8.06
N GLU A 92 7.03 -5.19 7.76
CA GLU A 92 7.15 -5.87 6.48
C GLU A 92 6.00 -6.86 6.26
N TRP A 93 5.71 -7.67 7.26
CA TRP A 93 4.58 -8.60 7.22
C TRP A 93 3.24 -7.87 7.08
N MET A 94 3.03 -6.78 7.82
CA MET A 94 1.84 -5.95 7.70
C MET A 94 1.71 -5.36 6.29
N ALA A 95 2.78 -4.79 5.73
CA ALA A 95 2.77 -4.22 4.38
C ALA A 95 2.46 -5.29 3.32
N GLU A 96 3.03 -6.49 3.46
CA GLU A 96 2.72 -7.64 2.59
C GLU A 96 1.23 -7.99 2.66
N LYS A 97 0.70 -8.25 3.86
CA LYS A 97 -0.69 -8.72 4.02
C LYS A 97 -1.72 -7.64 3.73
N ALA A 98 -1.45 -6.40 4.10
CA ALA A 98 -2.31 -5.28 3.72
C ALA A 98 -2.36 -5.12 2.19
N THR A 99 -1.23 -5.29 1.48
CA THR A 99 -1.19 -5.27 0.01
C THR A 99 -2.00 -6.42 -0.58
N GLU A 100 -1.90 -7.63 -0.05
CA GLU A 100 -2.68 -8.78 -0.51
C GLU A 100 -4.19 -8.57 -0.32
N ILE A 101 -4.61 -7.96 0.79
CA ILE A 101 -6.01 -7.60 1.05
C ILE A 101 -6.42 -6.45 0.13
N GLY A 102 -5.70 -5.33 0.18
CA GLY A 102 -5.86 -4.15 -0.65
C GLY A 102 -5.94 -2.86 0.14
N PHE A 103 -5.18 -1.89 -0.29
CA PHE A 103 -5.22 -0.48 0.12
C PHE A 103 -4.55 0.35 -0.98
N ASP A 104 -4.64 1.68 -0.90
CA ASP A 104 -4.13 2.55 -1.97
C ASP A 104 -2.89 3.33 -1.57
N GLU A 105 -2.74 3.64 -0.28
CA GLU A 105 -1.67 4.52 0.19
C GLU A 105 -1.25 4.16 1.62
N ILE A 106 0.05 4.23 1.90
CA ILE A 106 0.60 4.09 3.25
C ILE A 106 1.54 5.25 3.57
N SER A 107 1.33 5.87 4.74
CA SER A 107 2.21 6.87 5.32
C SER A 107 2.74 6.42 6.67
N PHE A 108 3.98 6.77 6.97
CA PHE A 108 4.59 6.44 8.25
C PHE A 108 4.66 7.67 9.15
N LEU A 109 4.27 7.49 10.43
CA LEU A 109 4.12 8.57 11.40
C LEU A 109 5.23 8.52 12.45
N ASP A 110 5.90 9.65 12.68
CA ASP A 110 6.74 9.85 13.86
C ASP A 110 5.89 10.48 14.97
N CYS A 111 5.43 9.64 15.90
CA CYS A 111 4.61 10.02 17.04
C CYS A 111 5.46 10.20 18.29
N LYS A 112 4.88 10.85 19.33
CA LYS A 112 5.55 11.11 20.62
C LYS A 112 6.15 9.85 21.24
N PHE A 113 5.41 8.74 21.22
CA PHE A 113 5.81 7.47 21.82
C PHE A 113 6.40 6.47 20.81
N SER A 114 6.71 6.91 19.58
CA SER A 114 7.40 6.06 18.62
C SER A 114 8.81 5.74 19.09
N GLU A 115 9.12 4.46 19.26
CA GLU A 115 10.49 4.01 19.50
C GLU A 115 11.35 4.11 18.23
N ARG A 116 10.73 3.94 17.07
CA ARG A 116 11.38 4.05 15.76
C ARG A 116 11.18 5.45 15.19
N LYS A 117 12.29 6.16 14.97
CA LYS A 117 12.31 7.53 14.44
C LYS A 117 12.73 7.62 12.97
N THR A 118 13.12 6.50 12.38
CA THR A 118 13.52 6.43 10.96
C THR A 118 13.07 5.12 10.36
N LEU A 119 12.63 5.17 9.10
CA LEU A 119 12.20 4.02 8.33
C LEU A 119 12.83 4.05 6.95
N ARG A 120 13.23 2.89 6.46
CA ARG A 120 13.65 2.70 5.07
C ARG A 120 12.45 2.31 4.22
N THR A 121 11.79 3.29 3.65
CA THR A 121 10.61 3.13 2.80
C THR A 121 10.90 2.32 1.53
N ASP A 122 12.12 2.40 0.99
CA ASP A 122 12.59 1.58 -0.14
C ASP A 122 12.45 0.07 0.11
N ARG A 123 12.64 -0.36 1.36
CA ARG A 123 12.47 -1.77 1.75
C ARG A 123 11.00 -2.16 1.79
N ILE A 124 10.15 -1.32 2.34
CA ILE A 124 8.69 -1.56 2.36
C ILE A 124 8.13 -1.58 0.92
N GLU A 125 8.59 -0.67 0.07
CA GLU A 125 8.17 -0.64 -1.33
C GLU A 125 8.51 -1.94 -2.07
N LYS A 126 9.69 -2.51 -1.85
CA LYS A 126 10.05 -3.82 -2.42
C LYS A 126 9.13 -4.96 -1.95
N ILE A 127 8.72 -4.94 -0.68
CA ILE A 127 7.76 -5.92 -0.14
C ILE A 127 6.39 -5.75 -0.83
N ILE A 128 5.91 -4.51 -0.95
CA ILE A 128 4.65 -4.19 -1.63
C ILE A 128 4.69 -4.65 -3.09
N ILE A 129 5.76 -4.37 -3.83
CA ILE A 129 5.93 -4.83 -5.21
C ILE A 129 5.87 -6.37 -5.30
N SER A 130 6.53 -7.06 -4.38
CA SER A 130 6.48 -8.52 -4.33
C SER A 130 5.06 -9.03 -4.06
N ALA A 131 4.35 -8.43 -3.11
CA ALA A 131 2.97 -8.77 -2.76
C ALA A 131 1.99 -8.46 -3.91
N VAL A 132 2.16 -7.34 -4.62
CA VAL A 132 1.39 -6.96 -5.82
C VAL A 132 1.56 -8.03 -6.91
N LYS A 133 2.79 -8.48 -7.19
CA LYS A 133 3.05 -9.54 -8.17
C LYS A 133 2.39 -10.86 -7.77
N GLN A 134 2.55 -11.26 -6.50
CA GLN A 134 2.00 -12.52 -5.99
C GLN A 134 0.48 -12.53 -5.98
N SER A 135 -0.16 -11.45 -5.54
CA SER A 135 -1.61 -11.30 -5.49
C SER A 135 -2.24 -10.89 -6.82
N ARG A 136 -1.43 -10.64 -7.85
CA ARG A 136 -1.87 -10.24 -9.21
C ARG A 136 -2.77 -9.01 -9.18
N LYS A 137 -2.36 -7.98 -8.46
CA LYS A 137 -3.08 -6.70 -8.40
C LYS A 137 -2.57 -5.74 -9.47
N GLY A 138 -3.48 -5.11 -10.22
CA GLY A 138 -3.12 -4.11 -11.22
C GLY A 138 -2.64 -2.78 -10.63
N TRP A 139 -3.02 -2.51 -9.37
CA TRP A 139 -2.74 -1.25 -8.67
C TRP A 139 -1.71 -1.46 -7.58
N LYS A 140 -0.63 -0.69 -7.62
CA LYS A 140 0.41 -0.69 -6.58
C LYS A 140 0.12 0.41 -5.56
N PRO A 141 0.04 0.12 -4.27
CA PRO A 141 -0.07 1.15 -3.24
C PRO A 141 1.06 2.16 -3.28
N THR A 142 0.74 3.43 -3.03
CA THR A 142 1.73 4.49 -2.85
C THR A 142 2.37 4.38 -1.48
N VAL A 143 3.70 4.51 -1.42
CA VAL A 143 4.47 4.49 -0.17
C VAL A 143 5.03 5.89 0.08
N ASN A 144 4.61 6.52 1.16
CA ASN A 144 5.09 7.84 1.56
C ASN A 144 6.21 7.74 2.58
N GLU A 145 7.07 8.75 2.60
CA GLU A 145 8.13 8.87 3.59
C GLU A 145 7.57 9.10 5.01
N MET A 146 8.41 8.83 6.00
CA MET A 146 8.05 9.06 7.40
C MET A 146 7.96 10.55 7.69
N SER A 147 6.87 10.96 8.34
CA SER A 147 6.55 12.35 8.62
C SER A 147 6.20 12.54 10.10
N PRO A 148 6.56 13.68 10.74
CA PRO A 148 6.07 14.02 12.06
C PRO A 148 4.53 14.03 12.10
N PHE A 149 3.95 13.50 13.17
CA PHE A 149 2.50 13.35 13.32
C PHE A 149 1.73 14.65 13.02
N HIS A 150 2.16 15.78 13.62
CA HIS A 150 1.49 17.07 13.41
C HIS A 150 1.55 17.54 11.96
N HIS A 151 2.71 17.36 11.31
CA HIS A 151 2.88 17.71 9.90
C HIS A 151 1.97 16.85 9.00
N PHE A 152 1.85 15.56 9.30
CA PHE A 152 0.93 14.69 8.58
C PHE A 152 -0.53 15.16 8.72
N ILE A 153 -0.98 15.47 9.95
CA ILE A 153 -2.35 15.93 10.20
C ILE A 153 -2.65 17.25 9.49
N GLU A 154 -1.68 18.16 9.40
CA GLU A 154 -1.82 19.46 8.72
C GLU A 154 -1.94 19.33 7.21
N ASN A 155 -1.23 18.34 6.62
CA ASN A 155 -1.16 18.14 5.17
C ASN A 155 -2.03 16.99 4.67
N CYS A 156 -2.65 16.23 5.58
CA CYS A 156 -3.57 15.17 5.20
C CYS A 156 -4.78 15.78 4.48
N SER A 157 -5.13 15.21 3.33
CA SER A 157 -6.28 15.65 2.53
C SER A 157 -7.51 15.92 3.40
N ASN A 158 -8.21 17.02 3.17
CA ASN A 158 -9.47 17.33 3.87
C ASN A 158 -10.66 16.56 3.27
N HIS A 159 -10.43 15.80 2.19
CA HIS A 159 -11.46 14.97 1.60
C HIS A 159 -11.51 13.59 2.25
N GLY A 160 -12.72 13.05 2.36
CA GLY A 160 -12.94 11.72 2.92
C GLY A 160 -12.92 11.67 4.45
N ARG A 161 -13.14 10.45 4.95
CA ARG A 161 -13.28 10.18 6.39
C ARG A 161 -11.95 9.80 7.01
N LYS A 162 -11.75 10.26 8.24
CA LYS A 162 -10.53 9.99 9.00
C LYS A 162 -10.87 9.33 10.31
N TYR A 163 -10.14 8.27 10.61
CA TYR A 163 -10.28 7.51 11.84
C TYR A 163 -8.95 7.45 12.56
N ILE A 164 -8.93 7.73 13.86
CA ILE A 164 -7.76 7.55 14.72
C ILE A 164 -8.05 6.47 15.77
N CYS A 165 -7.24 5.41 15.76
CA CYS A 165 -7.34 4.32 16.72
C CYS A 165 -6.60 4.69 18.00
N HIS A 166 -7.30 4.68 19.16
CA HIS A 166 -6.68 4.97 20.46
C HIS A 166 -7.38 4.23 21.60
N CYS A 167 -6.71 4.10 22.75
CA CYS A 167 -7.21 3.38 23.92
C CYS A 167 -7.69 4.27 25.08
N TYR A 168 -7.68 5.60 24.95
CA TYR A 168 -8.03 6.53 26.02
C TYR A 168 -9.52 6.46 26.37
N PRO A 169 -9.91 6.09 27.62
CA PRO A 169 -11.31 5.97 28.03
C PRO A 169 -12.03 7.32 28.16
N GLU A 170 -11.29 8.39 28.40
CA GLU A 170 -11.82 9.75 28.55
C GLU A 170 -12.19 10.43 27.22
N ILE A 171 -11.81 9.84 26.09
CA ILE A 171 -12.16 10.32 24.76
C ILE A 171 -13.24 9.39 24.18
N ALA A 172 -14.33 9.97 23.70
CA ALA A 172 -15.42 9.19 23.10
C ALA A 172 -14.91 8.31 21.94
N ARG A 173 -15.34 7.05 21.95
CA ARG A 173 -14.94 6.04 20.97
C ARG A 173 -16.16 5.34 20.39
N THR A 174 -16.06 4.95 19.13
CA THR A 174 -17.06 4.14 18.44
C THR A 174 -16.35 2.92 17.88
N ASP A 175 -16.97 1.76 17.92
CA ASP A 175 -16.47 0.58 17.22
C ASP A 175 -16.27 0.89 15.74
N PHE A 176 -15.10 0.49 15.20
CA PHE A 176 -14.70 0.86 13.84
C PHE A 176 -15.64 0.30 12.78
N PHE A 177 -16.09 -0.94 12.95
CA PHE A 177 -17.05 -1.55 12.03
C PHE A 177 -18.38 -0.80 12.05
N THR A 178 -18.88 -0.45 13.25
CA THR A 178 -20.08 0.36 13.42
C THR A 178 -19.91 1.75 12.80
N ALA A 179 -18.76 2.38 12.99
CA ALA A 179 -18.47 3.71 12.44
C ALA A 179 -18.48 3.73 10.90
N ILE A 180 -18.00 2.65 10.27
CA ILE A 180 -18.04 2.52 8.82
C ILE A 180 -19.43 2.13 8.32
N SER A 181 -20.12 1.20 9.01
CA SER A 181 -21.37 0.60 8.52
C SER A 181 -22.59 1.49 8.68
N ASN A 182 -22.64 2.35 9.71
CA ASN A 182 -23.77 3.21 9.99
C ASN A 182 -23.86 4.43 9.08
N ASP A 183 -22.92 4.59 8.19
CA ASP A 183 -22.88 5.74 7.30
C ASP A 183 -23.34 5.33 5.90
N GLU A 184 -24.54 5.77 5.52
CA GLU A 184 -25.05 5.56 4.16
C GLU A 184 -24.11 6.13 3.10
N SER A 185 -23.27 7.12 3.44
CA SER A 185 -22.20 7.66 2.59
C SER A 185 -21.04 6.67 2.39
N SER A 186 -20.92 5.60 3.19
CA SER A 186 -19.88 4.57 3.00
C SER A 186 -19.98 3.87 1.64
N LEU A 187 -21.14 3.94 1.00
CA LEU A 187 -21.37 3.48 -0.38
C LEU A 187 -21.03 4.56 -1.43
N SER A 188 -20.74 5.80 -1.00
CA SER A 188 -20.52 6.96 -1.90
C SER A 188 -19.17 6.93 -2.62
N GLY A 189 -18.22 6.09 -2.17
CA GLY A 189 -16.88 6.03 -2.73
C GLY A 189 -15.96 7.14 -2.20
N GLU A 190 -16.15 7.57 -0.96
CA GLU A 190 -15.27 8.53 -0.30
C GLU A 190 -13.94 7.88 0.12
N ASP A 191 -12.92 8.73 0.21
CA ASP A 191 -11.61 8.32 0.73
C ASP A 191 -11.69 8.03 2.23
N ILE A 192 -10.93 7.05 2.68
CA ILE A 192 -10.83 6.67 4.10
C ILE A 192 -9.37 6.70 4.52
N THR A 193 -9.05 7.48 5.55
CA THR A 193 -7.74 7.47 6.20
C THR A 193 -7.84 6.88 7.59
N VAL A 194 -7.03 5.88 7.89
CA VAL A 194 -6.96 5.23 9.21
C VAL A 194 -5.61 5.48 9.84
N LEU A 195 -5.59 6.09 11.03
CA LEU A 195 -4.39 6.36 11.79
C LEU A 195 -4.21 5.30 12.89
N VAL A 196 -3.04 4.65 12.89
CA VAL A 196 -2.66 3.61 13.86
C VAL A 196 -1.38 4.05 14.59
N GLY A 197 -1.44 4.12 15.93
CA GLY A 197 -0.33 4.54 16.78
C GLY A 197 0.79 3.51 16.92
N PRO A 198 1.88 3.90 17.60
CA PRO A 198 2.95 2.98 17.98
C PRO A 198 2.49 2.02 19.09
N GLU A 199 3.38 1.13 19.56
CA GLU A 199 3.10 0.18 20.63
C GLU A 199 2.59 0.85 21.91
N GLY A 200 3.04 2.08 22.19
CA GLY A 200 2.63 2.88 23.36
C GLY A 200 1.38 3.74 23.12
N ASP A 201 0.66 3.52 22.03
CA ASP A 201 -0.45 4.36 21.57
C ASP A 201 -0.01 5.78 21.13
N PHE A 202 -0.92 6.56 20.57
CA PHE A 202 -0.73 8.00 20.42
C PHE A 202 -0.72 8.65 21.81
N SER A 203 -0.07 9.79 21.98
CA SER A 203 -0.29 10.60 23.19
C SER A 203 -1.69 11.22 23.15
N ILE A 204 -2.25 11.48 24.31
CA ILE A 204 -3.57 12.11 24.42
C ILE A 204 -3.63 13.47 23.70
N ASP A 205 -2.50 14.21 23.70
CA ASP A 205 -2.41 15.50 23.01
C ASP A 205 -2.46 15.32 21.49
N GLU A 206 -1.82 14.28 20.93
CA GLU A 206 -1.89 13.93 19.51
C GLU A 206 -3.32 13.54 19.11
N VAL A 207 -3.99 12.72 19.94
CA VAL A 207 -5.38 12.35 19.67
C VAL A 207 -6.29 13.59 19.67
N ARG A 208 -6.19 14.45 20.70
CA ARG A 208 -6.96 15.70 20.77
C ARG A 208 -6.66 16.64 19.62
N TYR A 209 -5.37 16.73 19.21
CA TYR A 209 -4.95 17.54 18.09
C TYR A 209 -5.57 17.07 16.77
N ALA A 210 -5.56 15.76 16.50
CA ALA A 210 -6.19 15.19 15.32
C ALA A 210 -7.70 15.43 15.30
N LEU A 211 -8.36 15.20 16.43
CA LEU A 211 -9.81 15.41 16.56
C LEU A 211 -10.23 16.88 16.37
N ALA A 212 -9.41 17.83 16.83
CA ALA A 212 -9.70 19.24 16.69
C ALA A 212 -9.60 19.75 15.24
N ARG A 213 -8.85 19.06 14.39
CA ARG A 213 -8.65 19.41 12.97
C ARG A 213 -9.48 18.60 11.98
N SER A 214 -10.13 17.55 12.41
CA SER A 214 -11.09 16.84 11.57
C SER A 214 -12.45 17.50 11.67
N GLU A 215 -12.98 18.05 10.58
CA GLU A 215 -14.34 18.59 10.51
C GLU A 215 -15.40 17.50 10.74
N GLU A 216 -15.06 16.24 10.45
CA GLU A 216 -15.86 15.07 10.78
C GLU A 216 -15.24 14.28 11.93
N ARG A 217 -15.84 14.43 13.12
CA ARG A 217 -15.45 13.73 14.36
C ARG A 217 -15.88 12.28 14.31
N ARG A 218 -15.03 11.38 13.82
CA ARG A 218 -15.29 9.94 13.92
C ARG A 218 -14.07 9.22 14.48
N VAL A 219 -14.20 8.77 15.69
CA VAL A 219 -13.20 8.01 16.43
C VAL A 219 -13.66 6.57 16.52
N GLY A 220 -12.95 5.65 15.88
CA GLY A 220 -13.22 4.22 15.93
C GLY A 220 -12.24 3.49 16.85
N LYS A 221 -12.73 2.50 17.56
CA LYS A 221 -12.02 1.51 18.37
C LYS A 221 -12.07 0.18 17.60
N GLU A 222 -11.05 -0.58 17.55
CA GLU A 222 -10.40 -1.44 18.53
C GLU A 222 -8.97 -1.80 18.13
N CYS A 223 -8.02 -1.73 19.07
CA CYS A 223 -7.00 -2.73 19.18
C CYS A 223 -7.55 -3.76 20.15
N ALA A 224 -8.07 -4.89 19.66
CA ALA A 224 -8.31 -6.03 20.52
C ALA A 224 -6.95 -6.47 21.04
N SER A 225 -6.77 -6.37 22.36
CA SER A 225 -5.71 -7.07 23.07
C SER A 225 -5.87 -8.56 22.77
N MET A 226 -4.91 -9.14 22.05
CA MET A 226 -4.58 -10.54 22.18
C MET A 226 -3.47 -10.72 23.19
#